data_bfcf98e3e046d256fd84ed85ad3fefae
#
_entry.id   bfcf98e3e046d256fd84ed85ad3fefae
#
_cell.length_a   1.000
_cell.length_b   1.000
_cell.length_c   1.000
_cell.angle_alpha   90.00
_cell.angle_beta   90.00
_cell.angle_gamma   90.00
#
_symmetry.space_group_name_H-M   'P 1'
#
loop_
_entity.id
_entity.type
_entity.pdbx_description
1 polymer ?
#
loop_
_entity_poly.entity_id
_entity_poly.type
_entity_poly.pdbx_seq_one_letter_code
_entity_poly.pdbx_strand_id
1 'polypeptide(L)'
;MSLLAMTTAVLLVASSGASPGATSLGPNPSTDAARIATSAGFLLGNAHRCGIATDRVVKAGQTIRELIHAAAKDTNEQDDATEQFATYFLATALPDQGDSKLLAPCNNVTSEFQKFERHRVAGTASNKATGATISPAYRLGDGE
;
A
#
# COMPACT_ATOMS: atom_id res chain seq x y z
N MET A 1 43.25 -46.06 -40.38
CA MET A 1 42.02 -46.02 -39.62
C MET A 1 42.37 -45.21 -38.36
N SER A 2 42.09 -43.87 -38.37
CA SER A 2 42.38 -42.97 -37.27
C SER A 2 41.08 -42.46 -36.71
N LEU A 3 40.80 -42.82 -35.46
CA LEU A 3 39.64 -42.31 -34.71
C LEU A 3 40.04 -41.03 -34.01
N LEU A 4 39.52 -39.88 -34.49
CA LEU A 4 39.58 -38.61 -33.81
C LEU A 4 38.51 -38.56 -32.72
N ALA A 5 38.97 -38.53 -31.48
CA ALA A 5 38.09 -38.25 -30.31
C ALA A 5 37.89 -36.73 -30.18
N MET A 6 36.69 -36.26 -30.44
CA MET A 6 36.28 -34.89 -30.15
C MET A 6 35.80 -34.81 -28.70
N THR A 7 36.57 -34.16 -27.85
CA THR A 7 36.21 -33.77 -26.51
C THR A 7 35.46 -32.46 -26.53
N THR A 8 34.11 -32.52 -26.37
CA THR A 8 33.28 -31.35 -26.18
C THR A 8 33.32 -30.88 -24.74
N ALA A 9 33.98 -29.73 -24.52
CA ALA A 9 33.93 -29.04 -23.23
C ALA A 9 32.59 -28.33 -23.08
N VAL A 10 31.76 -28.78 -22.14
CA VAL A 10 30.54 -28.11 -21.75
C VAL A 10 30.89 -27.02 -20.74
N LEU A 11 30.84 -25.75 -21.19
CA LEU A 11 30.90 -24.60 -20.30
C LEU A 11 29.55 -24.49 -19.58
N LEU A 12 29.51 -24.84 -18.28
CA LEU A 12 28.42 -24.45 -17.38
C LEU A 12 28.53 -22.95 -17.10
N VAL A 13 27.73 -22.16 -17.79
CA VAL A 13 27.47 -20.77 -17.38
C VAL A 13 26.54 -20.82 -16.18
N ALA A 14 27.08 -20.60 -15.00
CA ALA A 14 26.28 -20.36 -13.80
C ALA A 14 25.58 -19.00 -13.97
N SER A 15 24.37 -18.99 -14.49
CA SER A 15 23.48 -17.86 -14.43
C SER A 15 23.10 -17.64 -12.97
N SER A 16 23.77 -16.70 -12.32
CA SER A 16 23.29 -16.11 -11.07
C SER A 16 22.00 -15.35 -11.39
N GLY A 17 20.89 -16.07 -11.37
CA GLY A 17 19.55 -15.49 -11.41
C GLY A 17 19.39 -14.65 -10.15
N ALA A 18 19.53 -13.34 -10.29
CA ALA A 18 18.96 -12.42 -9.33
C ALA A 18 17.45 -12.68 -9.34
N SER A 19 16.95 -13.38 -8.34
CA SER A 19 15.53 -13.49 -8.08
C SER A 19 15.01 -12.06 -7.93
N PRO A 20 14.01 -11.61 -8.72
CA PRO A 20 13.29 -10.40 -8.37
C PRO A 20 12.73 -10.63 -6.97
N GLY A 21 13.22 -9.85 -6.00
CA GLY A 21 12.89 -9.99 -4.61
C GLY A 21 11.38 -10.09 -4.47
N ALA A 22 10.91 -11.21 -3.94
CA ALA A 22 9.57 -11.31 -3.41
C ALA A 22 9.45 -10.15 -2.43
N THR A 23 8.63 -9.15 -2.77
CA THR A 23 8.31 -8.04 -1.90
C THR A 23 7.60 -8.66 -0.71
N SER A 24 8.35 -8.93 0.33
CA SER A 24 7.84 -9.40 1.60
C SER A 24 6.86 -8.32 2.03
N LEU A 25 5.57 -8.64 2.07
CA LEU A 25 4.55 -7.88 2.76
C LEU A 25 4.90 -7.95 4.26
N GLY A 26 5.99 -7.26 4.62
CA GLY A 26 6.55 -7.27 5.96
C GLY A 26 5.63 -6.51 6.92
N PRO A 27 5.46 -7.03 8.14
CA PRO A 27 4.46 -6.53 9.09
C PRO A 27 4.82 -5.22 9.81
N ASN A 28 5.93 -4.56 9.48
CA ASN A 28 6.32 -3.31 10.16
C ASN A 28 6.73 -2.20 9.19
N PRO A 29 5.81 -1.30 8.84
CA PRO A 29 6.18 -0.07 8.15
C PRO A 29 7.14 0.74 9.05
N SER A 30 8.35 0.98 8.56
CA SER A 30 9.41 1.65 9.31
C SER A 30 9.20 3.16 9.45
N THR A 31 8.31 3.74 8.65
CA THR A 31 8.07 5.17 8.58
C THR A 31 6.59 5.53 8.64
N ASP A 32 6.27 6.79 8.96
CA ASP A 32 4.89 7.27 8.99
C ASP A 32 4.22 7.20 7.62
N ALA A 33 4.96 7.53 6.55
CA ALA A 33 4.46 7.42 5.17
C ALA A 33 4.10 5.98 4.81
N ALA A 34 4.96 5.01 5.11
CA ALA A 34 4.72 3.59 4.85
C ALA A 34 3.54 3.04 5.66
N ARG A 35 3.39 3.47 6.92
CA ARG A 35 2.27 3.08 7.78
C ARG A 35 0.93 3.62 7.24
N ILE A 36 0.89 4.89 6.82
CA ILE A 36 -0.28 5.50 6.16
C ILE A 36 -0.61 4.71 4.89
N ALA A 37 0.38 4.43 4.06
CA ALA A 37 0.23 3.71 2.79
C ALA A 37 -0.39 2.33 2.98
N THR A 38 0.16 1.53 3.89
CA THR A 38 -0.31 0.16 4.20
C THR A 38 -1.76 0.18 4.70
N SER A 39 -2.03 1.00 5.73
CA SER A 39 -3.36 1.06 6.36
C SER A 39 -4.42 1.58 5.39
N ALA A 40 -4.09 2.59 4.61
CA ALA A 40 -5.01 3.18 3.65
C ALA A 40 -5.24 2.26 2.44
N GLY A 41 -4.20 1.60 1.92
CA GLY A 41 -4.33 0.61 0.85
C GLY A 41 -5.27 -0.52 1.26
N PHE A 42 -5.07 -1.07 2.46
CA PHE A 42 -5.94 -2.08 3.05
C PHE A 42 -7.41 -1.59 3.16
N LEU A 43 -7.63 -0.39 3.71
CA LEU A 43 -8.98 0.14 3.88
C LEU A 43 -9.66 0.42 2.54
N LEU A 44 -8.98 1.11 1.63
CA LEU A 44 -9.58 1.52 0.36
C LEU A 44 -9.82 0.35 -0.60
N GLY A 45 -8.93 -0.63 -0.64
CA GLY A 45 -9.13 -1.82 -1.44
C GLY A 45 -10.31 -2.67 -0.94
N ASN A 46 -10.41 -2.88 0.38
CA ASN A 46 -11.59 -3.52 0.96
C ASN A 46 -12.87 -2.69 0.75
N ALA A 47 -12.81 -1.36 0.84
CA ALA A 47 -13.93 -0.47 0.58
C ALA A 47 -14.46 -0.63 -0.86
N HIS A 48 -13.55 -0.68 -1.83
CA HIS A 48 -13.90 -0.96 -3.24
C HIS A 48 -14.58 -2.34 -3.37
N ARG A 49 -13.99 -3.40 -2.81
CA ARG A 49 -14.55 -4.75 -2.80
C ARG A 49 -15.93 -4.82 -2.13
N CYS A 50 -16.15 -4.05 -1.07
CA CYS A 50 -17.42 -3.98 -0.35
C CYS A 50 -18.50 -3.11 -1.05
N GLY A 51 -18.23 -2.63 -2.26
CA GLY A 51 -19.21 -1.89 -3.08
C GLY A 51 -19.36 -0.41 -2.68
N ILE A 52 -18.41 0.17 -1.96
CA ILE A 52 -18.39 1.63 -1.76
C ILE A 52 -18.16 2.28 -3.11
N ALA A 53 -18.95 3.32 -3.42
CA ALA A 53 -18.94 4.00 -4.71
C ALA A 53 -17.52 4.43 -5.12
N THR A 54 -17.14 4.12 -6.36
CA THR A 54 -15.78 4.31 -6.87
C THR A 54 -15.30 5.75 -6.77
N ASP A 55 -16.16 6.73 -7.00
CA ASP A 55 -15.84 8.15 -6.88
C ASP A 55 -15.43 8.54 -5.44
N ARG A 56 -16.04 7.93 -4.43
CA ARG A 56 -15.70 8.13 -3.02
C ARG A 56 -14.34 7.51 -2.71
N VAL A 57 -14.10 6.29 -3.20
CA VAL A 57 -12.80 5.60 -3.03
C VAL A 57 -11.68 6.39 -3.71
N VAL A 58 -11.91 6.89 -4.94
CA VAL A 58 -10.93 7.73 -5.66
C VAL A 58 -10.62 9.01 -4.90
N LYS A 59 -11.63 9.73 -4.40
CA LYS A 59 -11.41 10.95 -3.59
C LYS A 59 -10.63 10.65 -2.31
N ALA A 60 -10.93 9.54 -1.65
CA ALA A 60 -10.19 9.09 -0.48
C ALA A 60 -8.73 8.80 -0.84
N GLY A 61 -8.47 8.11 -1.96
CA GLY A 61 -7.14 7.81 -2.46
C GLY A 61 -6.31 9.07 -2.79
N GLN A 62 -6.94 10.12 -3.32
CA GLN A 62 -6.27 11.41 -3.53
C GLN A 62 -5.80 12.02 -2.21
N THR A 63 -6.66 12.06 -1.19
CA THR A 63 -6.30 12.55 0.14
C THR A 63 -5.17 11.73 0.76
N ILE A 64 -5.19 10.40 0.61
CA ILE A 64 -4.12 9.54 1.12
C ILE A 64 -2.78 9.84 0.45
N ARG A 65 -2.75 10.08 -0.87
CA ARG A 65 -1.52 10.48 -1.56
C ARG A 65 -0.96 11.79 -1.02
N GLU A 66 -1.82 12.77 -0.73
CA GLU A 66 -1.40 14.02 -0.10
C GLU A 66 -0.81 13.78 1.30
N LEU A 67 -1.41 12.87 2.09
CA LEU A 67 -0.90 12.51 3.41
C LEU A 67 0.45 11.77 3.32
N ILE A 68 0.62 10.84 2.37
CA ILE A 68 1.89 10.16 2.12
C ILE A 68 2.98 11.18 1.75
N HIS A 69 2.67 12.10 0.83
CA HIS A 69 3.60 13.16 0.43
C HIS A 69 4.00 14.05 1.62
N ALA A 70 3.04 14.41 2.47
CA ALA A 70 3.32 15.26 3.64
C ALA A 70 4.11 14.52 4.75
N ALA A 71 3.99 13.19 4.83
CA ALA A 71 4.66 12.35 5.83
C ALA A 71 6.03 11.83 5.38
N ALA A 72 6.28 11.75 4.07
CA ALA A 72 7.55 11.29 3.50
C ALA A 72 8.65 12.32 3.73
N LYS A 73 9.86 11.85 4.04
CA LYS A 73 11.04 12.69 4.27
C LYS A 73 11.71 13.12 2.96
N ASP A 74 11.60 12.28 1.94
CA ASP A 74 12.19 12.49 0.63
C ASP A 74 11.36 11.78 -0.46
N THR A 75 11.77 11.98 -1.71
CA THR A 75 11.06 11.43 -2.88
C THR A 75 11.11 9.90 -2.92
N ASN A 76 12.23 9.28 -2.49
CA ASN A 76 12.34 7.83 -2.50
C ASN A 76 11.36 7.20 -1.51
N GLU A 77 11.28 7.74 -0.29
CA GLU A 77 10.31 7.30 0.71
C GLU A 77 8.86 7.51 0.24
N GLN A 78 8.59 8.61 -0.48
CA GLN A 78 7.28 8.88 -1.08
C GLN A 78 6.92 7.84 -2.15
N ASP A 79 7.85 7.52 -3.05
CA ASP A 79 7.66 6.55 -4.12
C ASP A 79 7.44 5.14 -3.55
N ASP A 80 8.28 4.73 -2.60
CA ASP A 80 8.15 3.43 -1.90
C ASP A 80 6.79 3.31 -1.18
N ALA A 81 6.37 4.35 -0.47
CA ALA A 81 5.07 4.37 0.21
C ALA A 81 3.90 4.36 -0.79
N THR A 82 4.03 5.04 -1.92
CA THR A 82 3.01 5.04 -2.98
C THR A 82 2.87 3.66 -3.62
N GLU A 83 3.98 2.98 -3.90
CA GLU A 83 3.98 1.60 -4.40
C GLU A 83 3.36 0.64 -3.38
N GLN A 84 3.72 0.79 -2.11
CA GLN A 84 3.15 0.00 -1.02
C GLN A 84 1.63 0.21 -0.91
N PHE A 85 1.15 1.46 -0.99
CA PHE A 85 -0.28 1.76 -1.03
C PHE A 85 -0.98 1.03 -2.17
N ALA A 86 -0.43 1.10 -3.40
CA ALA A 86 -1.00 0.43 -4.56
C ALA A 86 -1.03 -1.09 -4.39
N THR A 87 0.03 -1.68 -3.83
CA THR A 87 0.14 -3.12 -3.56
C THR A 87 -0.95 -3.59 -2.61
N TYR A 88 -1.14 -2.94 -1.46
CA TYR A 88 -2.18 -3.30 -0.50
C TYR A 88 -3.58 -3.04 -1.02
N PHE A 89 -3.78 -1.96 -1.79
CA PHE A 89 -5.05 -1.68 -2.45
C PHE A 89 -5.44 -2.82 -3.41
N LEU A 90 -4.55 -3.21 -4.31
CA LEU A 90 -4.80 -4.27 -5.29
C LEU A 90 -5.02 -5.63 -4.62
N ALA A 91 -4.21 -5.97 -3.63
CA ALA A 91 -4.33 -7.23 -2.90
C ALA A 91 -5.69 -7.39 -2.19
N THR A 92 -6.34 -6.30 -1.82
CA THR A 92 -7.63 -6.32 -1.11
C THR A 92 -8.82 -5.99 -1.99
N ALA A 93 -8.63 -5.26 -3.10
CA ALA A 93 -9.69 -4.92 -4.06
C ALA A 93 -10.02 -6.10 -4.99
N LEU A 94 -9.03 -6.96 -5.29
CA LEU A 94 -9.15 -8.08 -6.23
C LEU A 94 -9.11 -9.41 -5.47
N PRO A 95 -10.26 -9.99 -5.09
CA PRO A 95 -10.34 -11.16 -4.22
C PRO A 95 -9.63 -12.40 -4.78
N ASP A 96 -9.57 -12.52 -6.11
CA ASP A 96 -8.96 -13.69 -6.78
C ASP A 96 -7.41 -13.64 -6.80
N GLN A 97 -6.83 -12.51 -6.43
CA GLN A 97 -5.38 -12.29 -6.41
C GLN A 97 -4.83 -11.96 -5.01
N GLY A 98 -5.72 -11.71 -4.05
CA GLY A 98 -5.36 -11.29 -2.70
C GLY A 98 -5.26 -12.45 -1.71
N ASP A 99 -4.46 -12.27 -0.65
CA ASP A 99 -4.48 -13.16 0.51
C ASP A 99 -5.82 -12.96 1.25
N SER A 100 -6.56 -14.06 1.44
CA SER A 100 -7.85 -14.03 2.16
C SER A 100 -7.74 -13.45 3.58
N LYS A 101 -6.54 -13.48 4.19
CA LYS A 101 -6.26 -12.86 5.48
C LYS A 101 -6.31 -11.33 5.46
N LEU A 102 -6.18 -10.73 4.27
CA LEU A 102 -6.28 -9.28 4.09
C LEU A 102 -7.73 -8.82 3.85
N LEU A 103 -8.70 -9.74 3.80
CA LEU A 103 -10.09 -9.39 3.57
C LEU A 103 -10.80 -9.10 4.89
N ALA A 104 -11.25 -7.86 5.05
CA ALA A 104 -12.01 -7.43 6.23
C ALA A 104 -13.53 -7.59 6.01
N PRO A 105 -14.32 -7.83 7.09
CA PRO A 105 -15.79 -7.82 7.01
C PRO A 105 -16.31 -6.46 6.54
N CYS A 106 -17.24 -6.45 5.58
CA CYS A 106 -17.70 -5.21 4.94
C CYS A 106 -18.42 -4.23 5.89
N ASN A 107 -19.06 -4.71 6.95
CA ASN A 107 -19.64 -3.85 7.98
C ASN A 107 -18.56 -3.01 8.69
N ASN A 108 -17.43 -3.63 9.06
CA ASN A 108 -16.31 -2.95 9.68
C ASN A 108 -15.66 -1.96 8.70
N VAL A 109 -15.41 -2.40 7.46
CA VAL A 109 -14.85 -1.56 6.40
C VAL A 109 -15.70 -0.31 6.16
N THR A 110 -17.02 -0.48 6.04
CA THR A 110 -17.93 0.66 5.83
C THR A 110 -17.89 1.65 6.99
N SER A 111 -17.86 1.14 8.23
CA SER A 111 -17.75 1.98 9.42
C SER A 111 -16.44 2.78 9.44
N GLU A 112 -15.32 2.12 9.21
CA GLU A 112 -13.99 2.78 9.19
C GLU A 112 -13.85 3.77 8.05
N PHE A 113 -14.35 3.42 6.85
CA PHE A 113 -14.35 4.34 5.72
C PHE A 113 -15.19 5.60 6.00
N GLN A 114 -16.36 5.46 6.64
CA GLN A 114 -17.18 6.61 7.04
C GLN A 114 -16.48 7.47 8.11
N LYS A 115 -15.75 6.86 9.05
CA LYS A 115 -14.93 7.61 10.02
C LYS A 115 -13.85 8.42 9.29
N PHE A 116 -13.13 7.80 8.37
CA PHE A 116 -12.12 8.48 7.56
C PHE A 116 -12.69 9.68 6.81
N GLU A 117 -13.85 9.54 6.14
CA GLU A 117 -14.49 10.64 5.43
C GLU A 117 -14.88 11.80 6.37
N ARG A 118 -15.44 11.50 7.55
CA ARG A 118 -15.80 12.54 8.53
C ARG A 118 -14.58 13.33 9.01
N HIS A 119 -13.48 12.64 9.30
CA HIS A 119 -12.24 13.30 9.71
C HIS A 119 -11.65 14.17 8.62
N ARG A 120 -11.72 13.72 7.36
CA ARG A 120 -11.31 14.51 6.20
C ARG A 120 -12.08 15.83 6.09
N VAL A 121 -13.41 15.77 6.22
CA VAL A 121 -14.27 16.96 6.15
C VAL A 121 -13.98 17.93 7.30
N ALA A 122 -13.78 17.43 8.51
CA ALA A 122 -13.42 18.24 9.67
C ALA A 122 -12.05 18.92 9.50
N GLY A 123 -11.05 18.20 8.96
CA GLY A 123 -9.71 18.74 8.70
C GLY A 123 -9.70 19.85 7.66
N THR A 124 -10.48 19.72 6.59
CA THR A 124 -10.60 20.77 5.56
C THR A 124 -11.34 22.01 6.07
N ALA A 125 -12.29 21.86 6.97
CA ALA A 125 -13.00 22.99 7.59
C ALA A 125 -12.08 23.76 8.56
N SER A 126 -11.22 23.07 9.31
CA SER A 126 -10.27 23.69 10.25
C SER A 126 -9.17 24.49 9.53
N ASN A 127 -8.66 23.98 8.39
CA ASN A 127 -7.61 24.67 7.61
C ASN A 127 -8.11 25.95 6.93
N LYS A 128 -9.41 26.10 6.72
CA LYS A 128 -10.00 27.33 6.16
C LYS A 128 -10.15 28.43 7.21
N ALA A 129 -10.14 28.09 8.49
CA ALA A 129 -10.35 29.02 9.60
C ALA A 129 -9.03 29.47 10.28
N THR A 130 -7.94 28.71 10.10
CA THR A 130 -6.66 29.03 10.77
C THR A 130 -5.54 28.54 9.86
N GLY A 131 -4.64 29.42 9.45
CA GLY A 131 -3.40 29.06 8.77
C GLY A 131 -2.44 28.35 9.72
N ALA A 132 -2.83 27.19 10.24
CA ALA A 132 -2.12 26.44 11.26
C ALA A 132 -1.88 25.00 10.85
N THR A 133 -0.63 24.62 10.87
CA THR A 133 0.06 23.35 10.94
C THR A 133 -0.84 22.15 11.23
N ILE A 134 -0.91 21.23 10.27
CA ILE A 134 -1.58 19.92 10.42
C ILE A 134 -0.77 19.07 11.40
N SER A 135 -1.29 18.84 12.59
CA SER A 135 -0.76 17.80 13.49
C SER A 135 -1.33 16.44 13.06
N PRO A 136 -0.50 15.45 12.73
CA PRO A 136 -0.99 14.14 12.33
C PRO A 136 -1.40 13.33 13.57
N ALA A 137 -2.61 13.52 14.05
CA ALA A 137 -3.19 12.71 15.11
C ALA A 137 -4.04 11.57 14.54
N TYR A 138 -3.46 10.74 13.67
CA TYR A 138 -4.00 9.42 13.37
C TYR A 138 -3.27 8.39 14.24
N ARG A 139 -3.72 8.25 15.47
CA ARG A 139 -3.43 7.07 16.27
C ARG A 139 -4.48 6.03 15.89
N LEU A 140 -4.11 5.09 15.00
CA LEU A 140 -4.87 3.85 14.83
C LEU A 140 -4.86 3.15 16.19
N GLY A 141 -6.04 2.92 16.76
CA GLY A 141 -6.20 2.31 18.06
C GLY A 141 -5.52 0.95 18.11
N ASP A 142 -4.66 0.77 19.10
CA ASP A 142 -4.17 -0.52 19.51
C ASP A 142 -5.39 -1.34 19.95
N GLY A 143 -5.78 -2.31 19.11
CA GLY A 143 -6.79 -3.31 19.46
C GLY A 143 -6.11 -4.40 20.27
N GLU A 144 -6.39 -4.47 21.56
CA GLU A 144 -6.26 -5.68 22.36
C GLU A 144 -7.25 -6.76 21.90
#